data_0c6940daa265a927fbf85dea528c4c76
#
_entry.id   0c6940daa265a927fbf85dea528c4c76
#
_cell.length_a   1.000
_cell.length_b   1.000
_cell.length_c   1.000
_cell.angle_alpha   90.00
_cell.angle_beta   90.00
_cell.angle_gamma   90.00
#
_symmetry.space_group_name_H-M   'P 1'
#
loop_
_entity.id
_entity.type
_entity.pdbx_description
1 polymer ?
#
loop_
_entity_poly.entity_id
_entity_poly.type
_entity_poly.pdbx_seq_one_letter_code
_entity_poly.pdbx_strand_id
1 'polypeptide(L)'
;YVNGGMHENVAAAREAVDAWRRGKHSEGVAGQVIQYVSAHDDLTLWDKLCASFAAGSLGSTVAEGVNENTVDVPKVMYDADFSAEGLAGVGPQIAAALTDVMDANKLAVGITLTSAGIPFMLSGEEFARTKFGSSDSYDSAKELNWLDWNRAWQKRDLIEYYAKLIALRKS
;
A
#
# COMPACT_ATOMS: atom_id res chain seq x y z
N TYR A 1 -9.58 2.82 5.12
CA TYR A 1 -8.74 3.72 5.92
C TYR A 1 -7.26 3.51 5.59
N VAL A 2 -6.79 2.29 5.61
CA VAL A 2 -5.39 1.96 5.30
C VAL A 2 -5.06 2.13 3.82
N ASN A 3 -6.05 2.07 2.96
CA ASN A 3 -5.92 2.21 1.52
C ASN A 3 -5.99 3.68 1.04
N GLY A 4 -5.68 4.65 1.88
CA GLY A 4 -5.64 6.06 1.51
C GLY A 4 -7.00 6.74 1.35
N GLY A 5 -8.09 6.10 1.78
CA GLY A 5 -9.42 6.70 1.75
C GLY A 5 -9.49 7.95 2.62
N MET A 6 -10.00 9.03 2.06
CA MET A 6 -10.29 10.26 2.80
C MET A 6 -11.54 10.06 3.65
N HIS A 7 -11.43 10.25 4.96
CA HIS A 7 -12.54 10.07 5.87
C HIS A 7 -12.81 11.36 6.65
N GLU A 8 -14.02 11.85 6.52
CA GLU A 8 -14.50 13.01 7.28
C GLU A 8 -14.64 12.69 8.77
N ASN A 9 -14.81 11.41 9.12
CA ASN A 9 -15.02 10.99 10.51
C ASN A 9 -13.77 10.29 11.07
N VAL A 10 -12.88 11.07 11.68
CA VAL A 10 -11.65 10.58 12.33
C VAL A 10 -11.93 9.59 13.46
N ALA A 11 -13.03 9.77 14.21
CA ALA A 11 -13.40 8.86 15.30
C ALA A 11 -13.76 7.48 14.79
N ALA A 12 -14.59 7.38 13.74
CA ALA A 12 -14.93 6.12 13.10
C ALA A 12 -13.71 5.43 12.47
N ALA A 13 -12.80 6.21 11.87
CA ALA A 13 -11.54 5.69 11.35
C ALA A 13 -10.68 5.06 12.47
N ARG A 14 -10.54 5.76 13.59
CA ARG A 14 -9.80 5.24 14.76
C ARG A 14 -10.43 3.97 15.29
N GLU A 15 -11.75 3.94 15.45
CA GLU A 15 -12.46 2.76 15.94
C GLU A 15 -12.30 1.56 15.00
N ALA A 16 -12.39 1.76 13.69
CA ALA A 16 -12.17 0.70 12.69
C ALA A 16 -10.74 0.14 12.76
N VAL A 17 -9.71 0.99 12.86
CA VAL A 17 -8.32 0.57 13.01
C VAL A 17 -8.12 -0.18 14.33
N ASP A 18 -8.69 0.31 15.42
CA ASP A 18 -8.61 -0.36 16.73
C ASP A 18 -9.31 -1.72 16.73
N ALA A 19 -10.45 -1.84 16.08
CA ALA A 19 -11.16 -3.11 15.93
C ALA A 19 -10.31 -4.11 15.13
N TRP A 20 -9.73 -3.65 14.04
CA TRP A 20 -8.84 -4.46 13.20
C TRP A 20 -7.60 -4.93 13.97
N ARG A 21 -6.90 -4.04 14.63
CA ARG A 21 -5.72 -4.37 15.44
C ARG A 21 -6.01 -5.40 16.52
N ARG A 22 -7.20 -5.38 17.10
CA ARG A 22 -7.62 -6.34 18.13
C ARG A 22 -8.20 -7.64 17.57
N GLY A 23 -8.25 -7.80 16.24
CA GLY A 23 -8.82 -8.97 15.60
C GLY A 23 -10.32 -9.14 15.85
N LYS A 24 -11.06 -8.04 16.01
CA LYS A 24 -12.50 -8.06 16.30
C LYS A 24 -13.40 -8.25 15.07
N HIS A 25 -12.83 -8.55 13.92
CA HIS A 25 -13.61 -8.75 12.69
C HIS A 25 -14.27 -10.12 12.62
N SER A 26 -13.87 -11.05 13.48
CA SER A 26 -14.41 -12.39 13.53
C SER A 26 -14.81 -12.75 14.95
N GLU A 27 -15.76 -13.64 15.09
CA GLU A 27 -16.15 -14.23 16.37
C GLU A 27 -15.09 -15.21 16.92
N GLY A 28 -14.02 -15.46 16.15
CA GLY A 28 -12.92 -16.34 16.51
C GLY A 28 -11.90 -15.71 17.45
N VAL A 29 -10.95 -16.50 17.90
CA VAL A 29 -9.80 -16.01 18.67
C VAL A 29 -8.83 -15.26 17.76
N ALA A 30 -8.13 -14.26 18.30
CA ALA A 30 -7.22 -13.42 17.54
C ALA A 30 -6.18 -14.21 16.71
N GLY A 31 -5.71 -15.37 17.21
CA GLY A 31 -4.78 -16.25 16.50
C GLY A 31 -5.34 -16.92 15.24
N GLN A 32 -6.64 -16.82 14.99
CA GLN A 32 -7.30 -17.34 13.78
C GLN A 32 -7.55 -16.25 12.72
N VAL A 33 -7.25 -15.00 13.03
CA VAL A 33 -7.44 -13.87 12.11
C VAL A 33 -6.18 -13.66 11.31
N ILE A 34 -6.31 -13.61 9.97
CA ILE A 34 -5.21 -13.23 9.08
C ILE A 34 -5.30 -11.73 8.85
N GLN A 35 -4.24 -11.01 9.19
CA GLN A 35 -4.11 -9.56 9.02
C GLN A 35 -3.28 -9.27 7.78
N TYR A 36 -3.87 -8.62 6.78
CA TYR A 36 -3.18 -8.26 5.54
C TYR A 36 -3.81 -7.03 4.88
N VAL A 37 -3.09 -6.40 4.01
CA VAL A 37 -3.53 -5.22 3.24
C VAL A 37 -3.48 -5.45 1.74
N SER A 38 -2.75 -6.45 1.28
CA SER A 38 -2.72 -6.89 -0.11
C SER A 38 -2.47 -8.39 -0.22
N ALA A 39 -2.93 -8.99 -1.31
CA ALA A 39 -2.75 -10.40 -1.65
C ALA A 39 -2.32 -10.53 -3.12
N HIS A 40 -2.31 -11.76 -3.66
CA HIS A 40 -1.94 -11.98 -5.06
C HIS A 40 -3.01 -11.49 -6.05
N ASP A 41 -4.28 -11.48 -5.63
CA ASP A 41 -5.40 -10.91 -6.37
C ASP A 41 -5.48 -9.40 -6.11
N ASP A 42 -6.17 -8.68 -6.98
CA ASP A 42 -6.35 -7.25 -6.93
C ASP A 42 -5.04 -6.43 -7.05
N LEU A 43 -5.12 -5.16 -6.76
CA LEU A 43 -3.98 -4.25 -6.77
C LEU A 43 -2.97 -4.61 -5.67
N THR A 44 -1.69 -4.43 -5.96
CA THR A 44 -0.67 -4.40 -4.90
C THR A 44 -0.98 -3.26 -3.92
N LEU A 45 -0.45 -3.32 -2.70
CA LEU A 45 -0.61 -2.22 -1.74
C LEU A 45 -0.15 -0.89 -2.33
N TRP A 46 1.02 -0.88 -2.99
CA TRP A 46 1.56 0.33 -3.63
C TRP A 46 0.61 0.89 -4.68
N ASP A 47 0.12 0.05 -5.59
CA ASP A 47 -0.77 0.49 -6.67
C ASP A 47 -2.10 1.02 -6.14
N LYS A 48 -2.66 0.36 -5.12
CA LYS A 48 -3.88 0.78 -4.44
C LYS A 48 -3.74 2.15 -3.77
N LEU A 49 -2.62 2.39 -3.10
CA LEU A 49 -2.31 3.68 -2.49
C LEU A 49 -2.10 4.76 -3.55
N CYS A 50 -1.35 4.47 -4.63
CA CYS A 50 -1.20 5.40 -5.76
C CYS A 50 -2.57 5.80 -6.34
N ALA A 51 -3.47 4.86 -6.57
CA ALA A 51 -4.81 5.14 -7.08
C ALA A 51 -5.61 6.02 -6.10
N SER A 52 -5.57 5.69 -4.81
CA SER A 52 -6.30 6.45 -3.77
C SER A 52 -5.81 7.89 -3.66
N PHE A 53 -4.49 8.11 -3.68
CA PHE A 53 -3.93 9.46 -3.58
C PHE A 53 -4.03 10.24 -4.89
N ALA A 54 -3.94 9.59 -6.05
CA ALA A 54 -4.20 10.24 -7.33
C ALA A 54 -5.64 10.77 -7.40
N ALA A 55 -6.62 9.99 -6.97
CA ALA A 55 -8.01 10.41 -6.90
C ALA A 55 -8.21 11.59 -5.93
N GLY A 56 -7.59 11.54 -4.74
CA GLY A 56 -7.77 12.57 -3.70
C GLY A 56 -6.97 13.84 -3.95
N SER A 57 -5.70 13.72 -4.32
CA SER A 57 -4.76 14.86 -4.32
C SER A 57 -4.51 15.44 -5.70
N LEU A 58 -4.66 14.66 -6.77
CA LEU A 58 -4.39 15.08 -8.14
C LEU A 58 -5.66 15.40 -8.93
N GLY A 59 -6.84 15.29 -8.29
CA GLY A 59 -8.13 15.53 -8.95
C GLY A 59 -8.48 14.51 -10.03
N SER A 60 -7.83 13.35 -10.02
CA SER A 60 -8.20 12.25 -10.91
C SER A 60 -9.61 11.79 -10.59
N THR A 61 -10.50 11.84 -11.58
CA THR A 61 -11.89 11.44 -11.38
C THR A 61 -12.00 9.92 -11.27
N VAL A 62 -12.51 9.46 -10.14
CA VAL A 62 -13.03 8.11 -10.02
C VAL A 62 -14.47 8.19 -10.55
N ALA A 63 -14.78 7.58 -11.69
CA ALA A 63 -16.15 7.48 -12.14
C ALA A 63 -16.96 6.63 -11.15
N GLU A 64 -18.17 7.09 -10.81
CA GLU A 64 -19.04 6.42 -9.85
C GLU A 64 -19.31 4.96 -10.31
N GLY A 65 -19.08 3.98 -9.45
CA GLY A 65 -19.27 2.56 -9.77
C GLY A 65 -18.10 1.86 -10.44
N VAL A 66 -16.93 2.49 -10.47
CA VAL A 66 -15.74 1.96 -11.14
C VAL A 66 -14.75 1.45 -10.08
N ASN A 67 -14.17 0.29 -10.35
CA ASN A 67 -13.13 -0.26 -9.52
C ASN A 67 -11.81 0.56 -9.65
N GLU A 68 -10.85 0.27 -8.79
CA GLU A 68 -9.56 0.96 -8.71
C GLU A 68 -8.78 1.00 -10.04
N ASN A 69 -9.13 0.15 -11.01
CA ASN A 69 -8.50 0.07 -12.33
C ASN A 69 -8.83 1.24 -13.27
N THR A 70 -9.71 2.12 -12.88
CA THR A 70 -10.19 3.22 -13.74
C THR A 70 -9.78 4.59 -13.26
N VAL A 71 -9.00 4.66 -12.17
CA VAL A 71 -8.34 5.88 -11.76
C VAL A 71 -7.18 6.14 -12.70
N ASP A 72 -7.15 7.31 -13.32
CA ASP A 72 -6.02 7.75 -14.14
C ASP A 72 -4.85 8.12 -13.22
N VAL A 73 -4.02 7.14 -12.92
CA VAL A 73 -2.83 7.32 -12.09
C VAL A 73 -1.64 7.64 -12.99
N PRO A 74 -0.97 8.77 -12.78
CA PRO A 74 0.25 9.08 -13.52
C PRO A 74 1.26 7.93 -13.39
N LYS A 75 1.75 7.41 -14.52
CA LYS A 75 2.68 6.26 -14.55
C LYS A 75 3.88 6.44 -13.62
N VAL A 76 4.35 7.67 -13.48
CA VAL A 76 5.46 8.02 -12.60
C VAL A 76 5.19 7.73 -11.12
N MET A 77 3.93 7.65 -10.68
CA MET A 77 3.60 7.25 -9.31
C MET A 77 3.85 5.76 -9.06
N TYR A 78 3.59 4.93 -10.06
CA TYR A 78 3.86 3.49 -9.94
C TYR A 78 5.36 3.19 -9.90
N ASP A 79 6.14 3.88 -10.73
CA ASP A 79 7.57 3.64 -10.89
C ASP A 79 8.41 4.79 -10.34
N ALA A 80 8.05 5.25 -9.16
CA ALA A 80 8.65 6.43 -8.55
C ALA A 80 10.12 6.21 -8.15
N ASP A 81 10.97 7.13 -8.57
CA ASP A 81 12.30 7.34 -8.02
C ASP A 81 12.22 8.31 -6.84
N PHE A 82 12.59 7.84 -5.65
CA PHE A 82 12.57 8.63 -4.40
C PHE A 82 13.91 9.33 -4.11
N SER A 83 14.86 9.33 -5.06
CA SER A 83 16.02 10.21 -4.97
C SER A 83 15.58 11.69 -5.00
N ALA A 84 16.44 12.57 -4.51
CA ALA A 84 16.15 14.00 -4.55
C ALA A 84 15.93 14.51 -6.00
N GLU A 85 16.70 13.98 -6.94
CA GLU A 85 16.61 14.28 -8.37
C GLU A 85 15.29 13.74 -8.96
N GLY A 86 14.92 12.50 -8.61
CA GLY A 86 13.69 11.87 -9.07
C GLY A 86 12.45 12.64 -8.61
N LEU A 87 12.38 12.97 -7.32
CA LEU A 87 11.27 13.77 -6.76
C LEU A 87 11.22 15.20 -7.31
N ALA A 88 12.36 15.84 -7.54
CA ALA A 88 12.41 17.15 -8.18
C ALA A 88 11.90 17.10 -9.64
N GLY A 89 12.15 16.00 -10.33
CA GLY A 89 11.77 15.81 -11.74
C GLY A 89 10.27 15.63 -11.98
N VAL A 90 9.49 15.18 -10.99
CA VAL A 90 8.05 14.89 -11.15
C VAL A 90 7.15 16.08 -10.83
N GLY A 91 7.71 17.17 -10.30
CA GLY A 91 6.96 18.35 -9.88
C GLY A 91 6.35 18.24 -8.47
N PRO A 92 6.03 19.40 -7.85
CA PRO A 92 5.75 19.45 -6.41
C PRO A 92 4.49 18.70 -5.99
N GLN A 93 3.45 18.67 -6.80
CA GLN A 93 2.20 17.97 -6.47
C GLN A 93 2.38 16.45 -6.46
N ILE A 94 3.03 15.91 -7.48
CA ILE A 94 3.30 14.46 -7.56
C ILE A 94 4.31 14.06 -6.48
N ALA A 95 5.33 14.87 -6.23
CA ALA A 95 6.30 14.59 -5.16
C ALA A 95 5.64 14.54 -3.78
N ALA A 96 4.72 15.46 -3.49
CA ALA A 96 3.94 15.45 -2.25
C ALA A 96 3.06 14.18 -2.16
N ALA A 97 2.32 13.87 -3.22
CA ALA A 97 1.49 12.66 -3.27
C ALA A 97 2.31 11.37 -3.08
N LEU A 98 3.51 11.29 -3.67
CA LEU A 98 4.42 10.15 -3.49
C LEU A 98 4.92 10.02 -2.04
N THR A 99 5.18 11.13 -1.37
CA THR A 99 5.54 11.14 0.05
C THR A 99 4.40 10.58 0.89
N ASP A 100 3.18 11.06 0.66
CA ASP A 100 1.99 10.60 1.35
C ASP A 100 1.72 9.11 1.10
N VAL A 101 1.90 8.64 -0.13
CA VAL A 101 1.78 7.20 -0.50
C VAL A 101 2.81 6.36 0.27
N MET A 102 4.06 6.82 0.37
CA MET A 102 5.09 6.12 1.13
C MET A 102 4.76 6.05 2.63
N ASP A 103 4.28 7.14 3.20
CA ASP A 103 3.89 7.19 4.61
C ASP A 103 2.65 6.33 4.88
N ALA A 104 1.68 6.32 3.97
CA ALA A 104 0.54 5.43 4.02
C ALA A 104 0.93 3.94 3.93
N ASN A 105 1.93 3.61 3.09
CA ASN A 105 2.49 2.26 3.01
C ASN A 105 3.10 1.84 4.35
N LYS A 106 3.93 2.69 4.96
CA LYS A 106 4.51 2.45 6.28
C LYS A 106 3.44 2.30 7.36
N LEU A 107 2.39 3.13 7.32
CA LEU A 107 1.26 3.01 8.25
C LEU A 107 0.54 1.69 8.08
N ALA A 108 0.25 1.27 6.86
CA ALA A 108 -0.45 0.03 6.54
C ALA A 108 0.28 -1.19 7.11
N VAL A 109 1.58 -1.32 6.85
CA VAL A 109 2.37 -2.42 7.41
C VAL A 109 2.54 -2.30 8.93
N GLY A 110 2.67 -1.09 9.46
CA GLY A 110 2.71 -0.84 10.90
C GLY A 110 1.47 -1.41 11.59
N ILE A 111 0.28 -1.14 11.05
CA ILE A 111 -0.98 -1.69 11.57
C ILE A 111 -1.00 -3.22 11.42
N THR A 112 -0.64 -3.75 10.24
CA THR A 112 -0.65 -5.20 9.98
C THR A 112 0.27 -5.96 10.93
N LEU A 113 1.53 -5.52 11.08
CA LEU A 113 2.53 -6.23 11.87
C LEU A 113 2.39 -6.02 13.39
N THR A 114 1.68 -4.98 13.85
CA THR A 114 1.40 -4.74 15.28
C THR A 114 0.01 -5.19 15.71
N SER A 115 -0.83 -5.67 14.80
CA SER A 115 -2.16 -6.18 15.12
C SER A 115 -2.10 -7.60 15.67
N ALA A 116 -3.11 -7.96 16.48
CA ALA A 116 -3.33 -9.36 16.87
C ALA A 116 -3.69 -10.20 15.64
N GLY A 117 -3.31 -11.47 15.63
CA GLY A 117 -3.57 -12.39 14.53
C GLY A 117 -2.30 -12.80 13.78
N ILE A 118 -2.48 -13.40 12.63
CA ILE A 118 -1.40 -13.91 11.76
C ILE A 118 -1.15 -12.85 10.68
N PRO A 119 0.00 -12.17 10.67
CA PRO A 119 0.31 -11.23 9.61
C PRO A 119 0.62 -11.97 8.32
N PHE A 120 0.06 -11.47 7.22
CA PHE A 120 0.36 -11.94 5.88
C PHE A 120 0.79 -10.75 5.02
N MET A 121 1.77 -10.96 4.15
CA MET A 121 2.27 -9.96 3.23
C MET A 121 2.46 -10.58 1.84
N LEU A 122 2.07 -9.85 0.81
CA LEU A 122 2.43 -10.21 -0.56
C LEU A 122 3.93 -9.99 -0.77
N SER A 123 4.62 -10.96 -1.39
CA SER A 123 6.04 -10.80 -1.74
C SER A 123 6.29 -9.54 -2.57
N GLY A 124 7.22 -8.72 -2.13
CA GLY A 124 7.55 -7.44 -2.77
C GLY A 124 6.82 -6.24 -2.16
N GLU A 125 5.88 -6.44 -1.24
CA GLU A 125 5.20 -5.36 -0.53
C GLU A 125 6.23 -4.49 0.22
N GLU A 126 7.25 -5.11 0.78
CA GLU A 126 8.35 -4.49 1.52
C GLU A 126 9.26 -3.58 0.68
N PHE A 127 9.16 -3.63 -0.64
CA PHE A 127 9.83 -2.70 -1.56
C PHE A 127 8.87 -2.04 -2.54
N ALA A 128 7.62 -1.85 -2.10
CA ALA A 128 6.60 -1.14 -2.85
C ALA A 128 6.36 -1.74 -4.25
N ARG A 129 6.25 -3.08 -4.34
CA ARG A 129 5.97 -3.79 -5.59
C ARG A 129 4.80 -3.18 -6.33
N THR A 130 4.96 -2.94 -7.61
CA THR A 130 3.91 -2.47 -8.51
C THR A 130 3.61 -3.50 -9.59
N LYS A 131 2.37 -3.54 -10.02
CA LYS A 131 1.89 -4.16 -11.25
C LYS A 131 1.30 -3.10 -12.18
N PHE A 132 1.72 -1.86 -12.00
CA PHE A 132 1.29 -0.70 -12.80
C PHE A 132 -0.24 -0.55 -12.85
N GLY A 133 -0.92 -0.82 -11.74
CA GLY A 133 -2.37 -0.71 -11.62
C GLY A 133 -3.15 -1.89 -12.20
N SER A 134 -2.48 -3.00 -12.56
CA SER A 134 -3.19 -4.21 -12.98
C SER A 134 -3.72 -4.97 -11.77
N SER A 135 -5.03 -5.10 -11.67
CA SER A 135 -5.71 -5.88 -10.62
C SER A 135 -5.78 -7.37 -10.97
N ASP A 136 -5.78 -7.69 -12.25
CA ASP A 136 -5.88 -9.04 -12.76
C ASP A 136 -4.70 -9.32 -13.71
N SER A 137 -3.68 -9.99 -13.18
CA SER A 137 -2.40 -10.16 -13.88
C SER A 137 -2.02 -11.63 -14.11
N TYR A 138 -2.93 -12.57 -13.84
CA TYR A 138 -2.61 -14.00 -13.91
C TYR A 138 -2.26 -14.47 -15.33
N ASP A 139 -2.86 -13.88 -16.35
CA ASP A 139 -2.63 -14.18 -17.77
C ASP A 139 -1.80 -13.09 -18.50
N SER A 140 -1.33 -12.11 -17.74
CA SER A 140 -0.47 -11.03 -18.26
C SER A 140 0.94 -11.54 -18.57
N ALA A 141 1.74 -10.72 -19.26
CA ALA A 141 3.15 -11.00 -19.46
C ALA A 141 3.83 -11.31 -18.11
N LYS A 142 4.62 -12.38 -18.07
CA LYS A 142 5.26 -12.87 -16.83
C LYS A 142 6.13 -11.80 -16.14
N GLU A 143 6.68 -10.89 -16.91
CA GLU A 143 7.52 -9.76 -16.46
C GLU A 143 6.76 -8.86 -15.48
N LEU A 144 5.43 -8.70 -15.65
CA LEU A 144 4.58 -7.95 -14.74
C LEU A 144 4.51 -8.59 -13.35
N ASN A 145 4.65 -9.92 -13.29
CA ASN A 145 4.56 -10.69 -12.07
C ASN A 145 5.93 -10.98 -11.42
N TRP A 146 7.04 -10.59 -12.05
CA TRP A 146 8.37 -10.74 -11.48
C TRP A 146 8.57 -9.81 -10.26
N LEU A 147 9.48 -10.22 -9.39
CA LEU A 147 10.00 -9.35 -8.33
C LEU A 147 11.16 -8.53 -8.90
N ASP A 148 11.01 -7.21 -8.88
CA ASP A 148 12.03 -6.28 -9.35
C ASP A 148 13.08 -6.05 -8.25
N TRP A 149 14.21 -6.72 -8.34
CA TRP A 149 15.30 -6.60 -7.38
C TRP A 149 16.03 -5.25 -7.47
N ASN A 150 15.98 -4.56 -8.61
CA ASN A 150 16.51 -3.19 -8.70
C ASN A 150 15.63 -2.25 -7.87
N ARG A 151 14.31 -2.41 -7.93
CA ARG A 151 13.37 -1.67 -7.09
C ARG A 151 13.60 -1.98 -5.60
N ALA A 152 13.85 -3.23 -5.25
CA ALA A 152 14.19 -3.61 -3.88
C ALA A 152 15.45 -2.87 -3.39
N TRP A 153 16.48 -2.78 -4.22
CA TRP A 153 17.67 -2.00 -3.91
C TRP A 153 17.39 -0.50 -3.72
N GLN A 154 16.57 0.09 -4.58
CA GLN A 154 16.17 1.50 -4.48
C GLN A 154 15.32 1.79 -3.25
N LYS A 155 14.54 0.83 -2.78
CA LYS A 155 13.62 0.95 -1.64
C LYS A 155 14.13 0.26 -0.37
N ARG A 156 15.44 0.08 -0.22
CA ARG A 156 16.03 -0.61 0.95
C ARG A 156 15.61 -0.01 2.28
N ASP A 157 15.37 1.30 2.34
CA ASP A 157 14.93 1.97 3.57
C ASP A 157 13.52 1.49 4.00
N LEU A 158 12.64 1.20 3.04
CA LEU A 158 11.35 0.59 3.31
C LEU A 158 11.52 -0.87 3.78
N ILE A 159 12.40 -1.65 3.14
CA ILE A 159 12.72 -3.01 3.59
C ILE A 159 13.23 -3.02 5.04
N GLU A 160 14.11 -2.09 5.39
CA GLU A 160 14.61 -1.95 6.76
C GLU A 160 13.51 -1.59 7.75
N TYR A 161 12.55 -0.76 7.34
CA TYR A 161 11.38 -0.43 8.16
C TYR A 161 10.53 -1.67 8.45
N TYR A 162 10.23 -2.48 7.42
CA TYR A 162 9.53 -3.76 7.59
C TYR A 162 10.31 -4.72 8.51
N ALA A 163 11.61 -4.84 8.31
CA ALA A 163 12.47 -5.70 9.14
C ALA A 163 12.43 -5.30 10.63
N LYS A 164 12.44 -4.00 10.93
CA LYS A 164 12.32 -3.48 12.30
C LYS A 164 10.96 -3.81 12.94
N LEU A 165 9.87 -3.70 12.18
CA LEU A 165 8.53 -4.07 12.66
C LEU A 165 8.41 -5.59 12.89
N ILE A 166 9.00 -6.41 12.02
CA ILE A 166 9.05 -7.87 12.19
C ILE A 166 9.86 -8.22 13.45
N ALA A 167 10.99 -7.56 13.68
CA ALA A 167 11.79 -7.75 14.89
C ALA A 167 11.00 -7.35 16.15
N LEU A 168 10.32 -6.21 16.11
CA LEU A 168 9.43 -5.77 17.20
C LEU A 168 8.32 -6.81 17.50
N ARG A 169 7.71 -7.37 16.47
CA ARG A 169 6.65 -8.38 16.64
C ARG A 169 7.15 -9.67 17.27
N LYS A 170 8.42 -10.01 17.08
CA LYS A 170 9.06 -11.23 17.61
C LYS A 170 9.58 -11.08 19.03
N SER A 171 9.66 -9.86 19.54
CA SER A 171 10.13 -9.58 20.91
C SER A 171 9.01 -9.82 21.94
#